data_3cefc2e721b75333aa21300bf86d3267
#
_entry.id   3cefc2e721b75333aa21300bf86d3267
#
_cell.length_a   1.000
_cell.length_b   1.000
_cell.length_c   1.000
_cell.angle_alpha   90.00
_cell.angle_beta   90.00
_cell.angle_gamma   90.00
#
_symmetry.space_group_name_H-M   'P 1'
#
loop_
_entity.id
_entity.type
_entity.pdbx_description
1 polymer ?
#
loop_
_entity_poly.entity_id
_entity_poly.type
_entity_poly.pdbx_seq_one_letter_code
_entity_poly.pdbx_strand_id
1 'polypeptide(L)'
;LDDQGELFIWLLASILLVRTALTFFMVPYLALGAEITDDYHERSRLAGMRTNLGWFIGIMASAMALMFLFNEENGVDGRFVIDNYCTYGWINGFLVIIFSVICIAGTWHYIPKLASGAAHVGNNMLGELMSTFRNKNFRYLVILDMALGGIGGITATLLMVTYTYFWKLNATETSVLFAGPVVAAVIIVAVCSGYLNRVFEKQQLLRLTCLLTIINLLWLTPLKLLGLLPDNSTLVFILIYANWAIQVMMSILRMIATQSLLADIVDEHELATGKRQEGVMFAAAFFSAKFISGFGYLVAGPFLDLIGLEAGVQPGDVSRTVLWGLGLIMGPGLALIMLVPMWMSFKVNMSHAGQLAVRQALTERAIRSDSS
;
A
#
# COMPACT_ATOMS: atom_id res chain seq x y z
N LEU A 1 -26.53 20.32 -0.75
CA LEU A 1 -26.57 19.41 -1.90
C LEU A 1 -27.55 18.30 -1.53
N ASP A 2 -28.78 18.39 -2.04
CA ASP A 2 -29.86 17.46 -1.69
C ASP A 2 -30.03 16.35 -2.76
N ASP A 3 -29.41 16.55 -3.92
CA ASP A 3 -29.42 15.55 -5.01
C ASP A 3 -28.15 14.71 -5.01
N GLN A 4 -28.30 13.40 -5.09
CA GLN A 4 -27.18 12.44 -5.16
C GLN A 4 -26.27 12.69 -6.36
N GLY A 5 -26.83 13.16 -7.49
CA GLY A 5 -26.07 13.50 -8.68
C GLY A 5 -25.16 14.72 -8.48
N GLU A 6 -25.67 15.77 -7.85
CA GLU A 6 -24.89 16.96 -7.50
C GLU A 6 -23.78 16.63 -6.51
N LEU A 7 -24.09 15.84 -5.48
CA LEU A 7 -23.10 15.37 -4.51
C LEU A 7 -21.99 14.55 -5.16
N PHE A 8 -22.34 13.65 -6.10
CA PHE A 8 -21.38 12.86 -6.84
C PHE A 8 -20.43 13.74 -7.69
N ILE A 9 -21.01 14.69 -8.44
CA ILE A 9 -20.23 15.61 -9.29
C ILE A 9 -19.29 16.47 -8.42
N TRP A 10 -19.78 17.00 -7.30
CA TRP A 10 -18.99 17.80 -6.37
C TRP A 10 -17.83 16.99 -5.78
N LEU A 11 -18.10 15.77 -5.32
CA LEU A 11 -17.10 14.86 -4.77
C LEU A 11 -16.05 14.50 -5.83
N LEU A 12 -16.48 14.15 -7.04
CA LEU A 12 -15.60 13.82 -8.16
C LEU A 12 -14.69 14.99 -8.53
N ALA A 13 -15.27 16.19 -8.67
CA ALA A 13 -14.51 17.39 -8.99
C ALA A 13 -13.49 17.73 -7.90
N SER A 14 -13.87 17.62 -6.63
CA SER A 14 -12.99 17.86 -5.48
C SER A 14 -11.84 16.87 -5.43
N ILE A 15 -12.11 15.58 -5.62
CA ILE A 15 -11.09 14.54 -5.66
C ILE A 15 -10.11 14.75 -6.83
N LEU A 16 -10.63 15.05 -8.02
CA LEU A 16 -9.79 15.31 -9.20
C LEU A 16 -8.90 16.53 -8.97
N LEU A 17 -9.44 17.61 -8.41
CA LEU A 17 -8.68 18.82 -8.10
C LEU A 17 -7.55 18.54 -7.10
N VAL A 18 -7.84 17.86 -5.99
CA VAL A 18 -6.85 17.51 -4.98
C VAL A 18 -5.78 16.57 -5.56
N ARG A 19 -6.18 15.55 -6.31
CA ARG A 19 -5.24 14.61 -6.94
C ARG A 19 -4.33 15.29 -7.96
N THR A 20 -4.89 16.20 -8.76
CA THR A 20 -4.12 16.98 -9.74
C THR A 20 -3.12 17.89 -9.05
N ALA A 21 -3.55 18.65 -8.03
CA ALA A 21 -2.68 19.52 -7.24
C ALA A 21 -1.54 18.74 -6.57
N LEU A 22 -1.86 17.57 -5.96
CA LEU A 22 -0.85 16.69 -5.39
C LEU A 22 0.13 16.17 -6.45
N THR A 23 -0.32 15.87 -7.65
CA THR A 23 0.55 15.41 -8.75
C THR A 23 1.54 16.49 -9.16
N PHE A 24 1.08 17.74 -9.28
CA PHE A 24 1.97 18.88 -9.58
C PHE A 24 3.05 19.10 -8.52
N PHE A 25 2.77 18.79 -7.27
CA PHE A 25 3.77 18.84 -6.21
C PHE A 25 4.67 17.59 -6.20
N MET A 26 4.07 16.40 -6.29
CA MET A 26 4.78 15.13 -6.09
C MET A 26 5.75 14.80 -7.22
N VAL A 27 5.41 15.14 -8.47
CA VAL A 27 6.30 14.83 -9.62
C VAL A 27 7.64 15.56 -9.52
N PRO A 28 7.70 16.90 -9.35
CA PRO A 28 8.96 17.60 -9.14
C PRO A 28 9.70 17.17 -7.86
N TYR A 29 8.94 16.92 -6.78
CA TYR A 29 9.51 16.47 -5.51
C TYR A 29 10.21 15.11 -5.63
N LEU A 30 9.65 14.18 -6.41
CA LEU A 30 10.25 12.87 -6.66
C LEU A 30 11.49 12.98 -7.55
N ALA A 31 11.41 13.81 -8.60
CA ALA A 31 12.53 14.08 -9.50
C ALA A 31 13.70 14.71 -8.74
N LEU A 32 13.44 15.71 -7.91
CA LEU A 32 14.45 16.38 -7.09
C LEU A 32 15.23 15.39 -6.23
N GLY A 33 14.55 14.40 -5.63
CA GLY A 33 15.20 13.36 -4.82
C GLY A 33 16.24 12.51 -5.58
N ALA A 34 16.12 12.42 -6.90
CA ALA A 34 17.07 11.73 -7.76
C ALA A 34 18.24 12.64 -8.21
N GLU A 35 18.06 13.97 -8.17
CA GLU A 35 19.02 14.95 -8.68
C GLU A 35 19.84 15.64 -7.58
N ILE A 36 19.44 15.53 -6.30
CA ILE A 36 20.14 16.15 -5.16
C ILE A 36 21.56 15.60 -4.97
N THR A 37 21.76 14.31 -5.25
CA THR A 37 23.05 13.64 -5.05
C THR A 37 23.33 12.64 -6.16
N ASP A 38 24.61 12.56 -6.57
CA ASP A 38 25.10 11.57 -7.53
C ASP A 38 25.49 10.26 -6.85
N ASP A 39 25.63 10.24 -5.51
CA ASP A 39 25.97 9.03 -4.76
C ASP A 39 24.76 8.09 -4.67
N TYR A 40 24.95 6.88 -5.17
CA TYR A 40 23.94 5.82 -5.16
C TYR A 40 23.44 5.49 -3.74
N HIS A 41 24.34 5.44 -2.76
CA HIS A 41 23.98 5.09 -1.38
C HIS A 41 23.20 6.22 -0.70
N GLU A 42 23.59 7.47 -0.93
CA GLU A 42 22.85 8.64 -0.43
C GLU A 42 21.46 8.74 -1.05
N ARG A 43 21.35 8.53 -2.37
CA ARG A 43 20.07 8.51 -3.08
C ARG A 43 19.11 7.45 -2.51
N SER A 44 19.63 6.24 -2.29
CA SER A 44 18.87 5.15 -1.69
C SER A 44 18.44 5.47 -0.24
N ARG A 45 19.32 6.09 0.55
CA ARG A 45 19.03 6.53 1.92
C ARG A 45 17.95 7.62 1.95
N LEU A 46 18.01 8.60 1.08
CA LEU A 46 16.99 9.67 0.95
C LEU A 46 15.62 9.09 0.59
N ALA A 47 15.56 8.18 -0.40
CA ALA A 47 14.34 7.52 -0.79
C ALA A 47 13.74 6.69 0.35
N GLY A 48 14.58 5.94 1.09
CA GLY A 48 14.18 5.17 2.26
C GLY A 48 13.64 6.05 3.39
N MET A 49 14.34 7.12 3.75
CA MET A 49 13.90 8.06 4.79
C MET A 49 12.56 8.72 4.41
N ARG A 50 12.43 9.19 3.18
CA ARG A 50 11.18 9.78 2.67
C ARG A 50 10.00 8.81 2.78
N THR A 51 10.19 7.57 2.33
CA THR A 51 9.14 6.55 2.37
C THR A 51 8.76 6.21 3.81
N ASN A 52 9.73 5.96 4.68
CA ASN A 52 9.48 5.59 6.07
C ASN A 52 8.80 6.73 6.85
N LEU A 53 9.28 7.96 6.71
CA LEU A 53 8.65 9.13 7.35
C LEU A 53 7.25 9.37 6.82
N GLY A 54 7.03 9.22 5.50
CA GLY A 54 5.69 9.39 4.90
C GLY A 54 4.68 8.39 5.46
N TRP A 55 5.05 7.13 5.58
CA TRP A 55 4.19 6.10 6.18
C TRP A 55 3.95 6.36 7.67
N PHE A 56 5.02 6.64 8.43
CA PHE A 56 4.91 6.90 9.87
C PHE A 56 4.01 8.10 10.17
N ILE A 57 4.26 9.24 9.51
CA ILE A 57 3.48 10.47 9.70
C ILE A 57 2.03 10.27 9.26
N GLY A 58 1.80 9.59 8.12
CA GLY A 58 0.45 9.32 7.62
C GLY A 58 -0.39 8.49 8.60
N ILE A 59 0.19 7.45 9.19
CA ILE A 59 -0.48 6.61 10.17
C ILE A 59 -0.71 7.37 11.48
N MET A 60 0.30 8.09 11.96
CA MET A 60 0.18 8.91 13.18
C MET A 60 -0.86 10.00 13.03
N ALA A 61 -0.89 10.71 11.89
CA ALA A 61 -1.90 11.74 11.62
C ALA A 61 -3.32 11.17 11.65
N SER A 62 -3.54 10.00 11.04
CA SER A 62 -4.84 9.33 11.05
C SER A 62 -5.25 8.89 12.46
N ALA A 63 -4.32 8.31 13.22
CA ALA A 63 -4.58 7.88 14.59
C ALA A 63 -4.87 9.08 15.52
N MET A 64 -4.10 10.15 15.40
CA MET A 64 -4.33 11.39 16.18
C MET A 64 -5.67 12.04 15.83
N ALA A 65 -6.05 12.06 14.57
CA ALA A 65 -7.34 12.57 14.15
C ALA A 65 -8.50 11.79 14.81
N LEU A 66 -8.44 10.46 14.78
CA LEU A 66 -9.43 9.60 15.43
C LEU A 66 -9.46 9.78 16.95
N MET A 67 -8.30 9.97 17.57
CA MET A 67 -8.18 10.07 19.03
C MET A 67 -8.63 11.45 19.57
N PHE A 68 -8.37 12.55 18.84
CA PHE A 68 -8.57 13.89 19.33
C PHE A 68 -9.74 14.65 18.66
N LEU A 69 -9.98 14.41 17.36
CA LEU A 69 -11.02 15.11 16.62
C LEU A 69 -12.31 14.29 16.49
N PHE A 70 -12.19 12.98 16.36
CA PHE A 70 -13.34 12.11 16.15
C PHE A 70 -13.69 11.28 17.40
N ASN A 71 -13.21 11.71 18.58
CA ASN A 71 -13.52 11.06 19.82
C ASN A 71 -15.01 11.19 20.17
N GLU A 72 -15.51 10.29 21.01
CA GLU A 72 -16.87 10.35 21.54
C GLU A 72 -17.02 11.54 22.50
N GLU A 73 -17.97 12.40 22.23
CA GLU A 73 -18.30 13.54 23.08
C GLU A 73 -19.81 13.56 23.34
N ASN A 74 -20.20 13.66 24.62
CA ASN A 74 -21.61 13.68 25.05
C ASN A 74 -22.44 12.47 24.60
N GLY A 75 -21.82 11.29 24.43
CA GLY A 75 -22.51 10.06 23.99
C GLY A 75 -22.72 9.99 22.47
N VAL A 76 -22.14 10.90 21.70
CA VAL A 76 -22.16 10.89 20.24
C VAL A 76 -20.74 10.59 19.73
N ASP A 77 -20.62 9.58 18.88
CA ASP A 77 -19.35 9.26 18.22
C ASP A 77 -18.99 10.37 17.23
N GLY A 78 -17.84 11.02 17.44
CA GLY A 78 -17.39 12.15 16.63
C GLY A 78 -17.23 11.85 15.14
N ARG A 79 -17.15 10.58 14.73
CA ARG A 79 -17.13 10.16 13.33
C ARG A 79 -18.44 10.43 12.59
N PHE A 80 -19.54 10.62 13.29
CA PHE A 80 -20.86 10.97 12.74
C PHE A 80 -21.18 12.47 12.84
N VAL A 81 -20.26 13.30 13.34
CA VAL A 81 -20.40 14.75 13.46
C VAL A 81 -19.71 15.44 12.29
N ILE A 82 -20.51 16.16 11.47
CA ILE A 82 -20.02 16.82 10.23
C ILE A 82 -18.96 17.88 10.52
N ASP A 83 -19.12 18.66 11.60
CA ASP A 83 -18.21 19.76 11.95
C ASP A 83 -16.77 19.27 12.24
N ASN A 84 -16.62 18.05 12.72
CA ASN A 84 -15.31 17.43 12.95
C ASN A 84 -14.54 17.23 11.63
N TYR A 85 -15.25 16.89 10.54
CA TYR A 85 -14.63 16.76 9.22
C TYR A 85 -14.20 18.11 8.64
N CYS A 86 -14.95 19.18 8.89
CA CYS A 86 -14.55 20.53 8.52
C CYS A 86 -13.26 20.93 9.24
N THR A 87 -13.21 20.73 10.55
CA THR A 87 -12.02 20.99 11.37
C THR A 87 -10.82 20.17 10.92
N TYR A 88 -11.02 18.87 10.66
CA TYR A 88 -9.99 17.98 10.11
C TYR A 88 -9.47 18.47 8.76
N GLY A 89 -10.35 18.92 7.88
CA GLY A 89 -10.00 19.48 6.58
C GLY A 89 -9.12 20.73 6.69
N TRP A 90 -9.47 21.67 7.56
CA TRP A 90 -8.68 22.88 7.79
C TRP A 90 -7.30 22.58 8.38
N ILE A 91 -7.22 21.70 9.38
CA ILE A 91 -5.94 21.30 9.99
C ILE A 91 -5.02 20.67 8.94
N ASN A 92 -5.53 19.70 8.16
CA ASN A 92 -4.72 19.05 7.12
C ASN A 92 -4.31 20.04 6.03
N GLY A 93 -5.21 20.91 5.57
CA GLY A 93 -4.89 21.94 4.57
C GLY A 93 -3.75 22.86 5.04
N PHE A 94 -3.81 23.30 6.28
CA PHE A 94 -2.78 24.14 6.89
C PHE A 94 -1.43 23.41 7.01
N LEU A 95 -1.44 22.16 7.46
CA LEU A 95 -0.24 21.33 7.55
C LEU A 95 0.39 21.09 6.17
N VAL A 96 -0.42 20.80 5.15
CA VAL A 96 0.08 20.63 3.77
C VAL A 96 0.78 21.89 3.27
N ILE A 97 0.19 23.07 3.51
CA ILE A 97 0.80 24.35 3.12
C ILE A 97 2.13 24.56 3.85
N ILE A 98 2.17 24.38 5.18
CA ILE A 98 3.39 24.56 5.98
C ILE A 98 4.49 23.64 5.49
N PHE A 99 4.25 22.33 5.38
CA PHE A 99 5.25 21.38 4.98
C PHE A 99 5.70 21.58 3.52
N SER A 100 4.80 22.01 2.64
CA SER A 100 5.16 22.37 1.27
C SER A 100 6.09 23.58 1.23
N VAL A 101 5.80 24.62 2.01
CA VAL A 101 6.66 25.82 2.11
C VAL A 101 8.03 25.44 2.70
N ILE A 102 8.07 24.65 3.77
CA ILE A 102 9.35 24.15 4.35
C ILE A 102 10.14 23.37 3.30
N CYS A 103 9.49 22.49 2.55
CA CYS A 103 10.13 21.71 1.49
C CYS A 103 10.72 22.61 0.41
N ILE A 104 9.95 23.55 -0.11
CA ILE A 104 10.39 24.51 -1.14
C ILE A 104 11.55 25.36 -0.62
N ALA A 105 11.42 25.94 0.58
CA ALA A 105 12.47 26.78 1.17
C ALA A 105 13.77 26.00 1.42
N GLY A 106 13.65 24.76 1.93
CA GLY A 106 14.81 23.90 2.20
C GLY A 106 15.52 23.40 0.95
N THR A 107 14.80 23.28 -0.17
CA THR A 107 15.38 22.79 -1.44
C THR A 107 15.75 23.90 -2.42
N TRP A 108 15.41 25.15 -2.13
CA TRP A 108 15.62 26.30 -3.00
C TRP A 108 17.06 26.46 -3.49
N HIS A 109 18.03 26.20 -2.63
CA HIS A 109 19.46 26.34 -2.94
C HIS A 109 20.00 25.25 -3.89
N TYR A 110 19.23 24.17 -4.13
CA TYR A 110 19.63 23.15 -5.11
C TYR A 110 19.23 23.51 -6.55
N ILE A 111 18.25 24.42 -6.75
CA ILE A 111 17.75 24.79 -8.08
C ILE A 111 18.87 25.14 -9.07
N PRO A 112 19.91 25.95 -8.72
CA PRO A 112 20.99 26.27 -9.65
C PRO A 112 21.89 25.08 -9.99
N LYS A 113 21.87 24.02 -9.18
CA LYS A 113 22.70 22.82 -9.34
C LYS A 113 21.98 21.71 -10.14
N LEU A 114 20.66 21.86 -10.33
CA LEU A 114 19.90 20.90 -11.11
C LEU A 114 20.38 20.96 -12.57
N ALA A 115 20.85 19.81 -13.06
CA ALA A 115 21.32 19.72 -14.43
C ALA A 115 20.18 20.06 -15.40
N SER A 116 20.42 20.98 -16.31
CA SER A 116 19.53 21.31 -17.43
C SER A 116 19.47 20.19 -18.49
N GLY A 117 19.74 18.96 -18.08
CA GLY A 117 19.66 17.77 -18.91
C GLY A 117 18.21 17.36 -19.09
N ALA A 118 17.62 17.70 -20.24
CA ALA A 118 16.42 17.01 -20.69
C ALA A 118 16.70 15.50 -20.62
N ALA A 119 16.00 14.82 -19.73
CA ALA A 119 16.02 13.36 -19.74
C ALA A 119 15.75 12.92 -21.18
N HIS A 120 16.68 12.18 -21.78
CA HIS A 120 16.45 11.54 -23.06
C HIS A 120 15.31 10.56 -22.85
N VAL A 121 14.08 11.04 -23.00
CA VAL A 121 12.90 10.18 -23.13
C VAL A 121 13.14 9.45 -24.45
N GLY A 122 13.54 8.19 -24.37
CA GLY A 122 13.77 7.38 -25.56
C GLY A 122 12.53 7.45 -26.45
N ASN A 123 12.72 7.66 -27.73
CA ASN A 123 11.68 7.86 -28.73
C ASN A 123 10.68 6.68 -28.83
N ASN A 124 10.80 5.61 -28.03
CA ASN A 124 9.98 4.41 -28.09
C ASN A 124 9.62 3.85 -26.69
N MET A 125 9.12 4.70 -25.80
CA MET A 125 8.71 4.32 -24.44
C MET A 125 7.70 3.15 -24.41
N LEU A 126 6.75 3.11 -25.35
CA LEU A 126 5.79 2.01 -25.48
C LEU A 126 6.48 0.70 -25.91
N GLY A 127 7.45 0.76 -26.82
CA GLY A 127 8.23 -0.41 -27.22
C GLY A 127 9.09 -0.96 -26.08
N GLU A 128 9.67 -0.07 -25.28
CA GLU A 128 10.43 -0.45 -24.07
C GLU A 128 9.51 -1.10 -23.04
N LEU A 129 8.36 -0.52 -22.76
CA LEU A 129 7.36 -1.09 -21.88
C LEU A 129 6.91 -2.48 -22.35
N MET A 130 6.59 -2.63 -23.64
CA MET A 130 6.21 -3.92 -24.22
C MET A 130 7.34 -4.96 -24.14
N SER A 131 8.60 -4.54 -24.23
CA SER A 131 9.76 -5.44 -24.08
C SER A 131 9.85 -6.02 -22.68
N THR A 132 9.55 -5.25 -21.63
CA THR A 132 9.58 -5.73 -20.24
C THR A 132 8.51 -6.81 -20.00
N PHE A 133 7.34 -6.69 -20.61
CA PHE A 133 6.28 -7.71 -20.52
C PHE A 133 6.58 -9.01 -21.29
N ARG A 134 7.64 -9.07 -22.09
CA ARG A 134 8.12 -10.35 -22.69
C ARG A 134 8.81 -11.23 -21.66
N ASN A 135 9.36 -10.67 -20.58
CA ASN A 135 9.92 -11.45 -19.48
C ASN A 135 8.79 -12.14 -18.70
N LYS A 136 8.86 -13.47 -18.58
CA LYS A 136 7.83 -14.29 -17.91
C LYS A 136 7.77 -14.02 -16.40
N ASN A 137 8.92 -13.90 -15.74
CA ASN A 137 9.01 -13.64 -14.31
C ASN A 137 8.41 -12.27 -13.99
N PHE A 138 8.68 -11.26 -14.82
CA PHE A 138 8.10 -9.92 -14.70
C PHE A 138 6.57 -9.95 -14.79
N ARG A 139 6.00 -10.63 -15.79
CA ARG A 139 4.53 -10.74 -15.93
C ARG A 139 3.88 -11.37 -14.70
N TYR A 140 4.46 -12.47 -14.18
CA TYR A 140 3.92 -13.13 -13.00
C TYR A 140 3.99 -12.23 -11.76
N LEU A 141 5.10 -11.48 -11.60
CA LEU A 141 5.24 -10.53 -10.50
C LEU A 141 4.26 -9.37 -10.60
N VAL A 142 4.05 -8.81 -11.80
CA VAL A 142 3.07 -7.75 -12.03
C VAL A 142 1.64 -8.21 -11.73
N ILE A 143 1.24 -9.40 -12.19
CA ILE A 143 -0.10 -9.97 -11.89
C ILE A 143 -0.26 -10.16 -10.37
N LEU A 144 0.78 -10.62 -9.68
CA LEU A 144 0.80 -10.75 -8.23
C LEU A 144 0.59 -9.38 -7.56
N ASP A 145 1.35 -8.35 -7.96
CA ASP A 145 1.24 -7.00 -7.42
C ASP A 145 -0.11 -6.35 -7.74
N MET A 146 -0.66 -6.59 -8.93
CA MET A 146 -2.02 -6.17 -9.28
C MET A 146 -3.06 -6.75 -8.32
N ALA A 147 -3.01 -8.06 -8.06
CA ALA A 147 -3.95 -8.69 -7.13
C ALA A 147 -3.81 -8.13 -5.71
N LEU A 148 -2.57 -7.90 -5.24
CA LEU A 148 -2.30 -7.24 -3.96
C LEU A 148 -2.81 -5.80 -3.94
N GLY A 149 -2.67 -5.07 -5.04
CA GLY A 149 -3.23 -3.72 -5.20
C GLY A 149 -4.75 -3.71 -5.07
N GLY A 150 -5.43 -4.67 -5.71
CA GLY A 150 -6.88 -4.85 -5.60
C GLY A 150 -7.34 -5.13 -4.17
N ILE A 151 -6.67 -6.07 -3.48
CA ILE A 151 -6.89 -6.34 -2.06
C ILE A 151 -6.70 -5.07 -1.23
N GLY A 152 -5.63 -4.31 -1.50
CA GLY A 152 -5.34 -3.06 -0.81
C GLY A 152 -6.44 -2.01 -1.02
N GLY A 153 -6.97 -1.87 -2.23
CA GLY A 153 -8.07 -0.96 -2.55
C GLY A 153 -9.37 -1.31 -1.82
N ILE A 154 -9.77 -2.58 -1.86
CA ILE A 154 -10.96 -3.07 -1.14
C ILE A 154 -10.77 -2.87 0.38
N THR A 155 -9.63 -3.28 0.92
CA THR A 155 -9.35 -3.14 2.35
C THR A 155 -9.36 -1.67 2.78
N ALA A 156 -8.71 -0.78 2.03
CA ALA A 156 -8.64 0.64 2.39
C ALA A 156 -10.02 1.30 2.47
N THR A 157 -10.97 0.89 1.62
CA THR A 157 -12.34 1.43 1.63
C THR A 157 -13.18 0.80 2.74
N LEU A 158 -13.14 -0.52 2.89
CA LEU A 158 -14.04 -1.26 3.79
C LEU A 158 -13.51 -1.37 5.23
N LEU A 159 -12.24 -1.06 5.50
CA LEU A 159 -11.62 -1.24 6.81
C LEU A 159 -12.35 -0.43 7.90
N MET A 160 -12.57 0.87 7.66
CA MET A 160 -13.24 1.73 8.63
C MET A 160 -14.69 1.28 8.84
N VAL A 161 -15.40 0.97 7.77
CA VAL A 161 -16.77 0.44 7.81
C VAL A 161 -16.83 -0.86 8.63
N THR A 162 -15.87 -1.76 8.38
CA THR A 162 -15.78 -3.04 9.11
C THR A 162 -15.48 -2.82 10.60
N TYR A 163 -14.59 -1.91 10.96
CA TYR A 163 -14.30 -1.61 12.36
C TYR A 163 -15.51 -1.00 13.06
N THR A 164 -16.21 -0.10 12.41
CA THR A 164 -17.38 0.58 12.98
C THR A 164 -18.59 -0.34 13.09
N TYR A 165 -18.97 -1.02 12.03
CA TYR A 165 -20.23 -1.75 11.96
C TYR A 165 -20.11 -3.24 12.32
N PHE A 166 -19.06 -3.92 11.84
CA PHE A 166 -18.90 -5.35 12.10
C PHE A 166 -18.25 -5.63 13.47
N TRP A 167 -17.20 -4.90 13.82
CA TRP A 167 -16.51 -5.06 15.10
C TRP A 167 -17.06 -4.17 16.20
N LYS A 168 -17.89 -3.16 15.87
CA LYS A 168 -18.50 -2.18 16.78
C LYS A 168 -17.46 -1.43 17.64
N LEU A 169 -16.32 -1.11 17.04
CA LEU A 169 -15.26 -0.39 17.72
C LEU A 169 -15.57 1.11 17.73
N ASN A 170 -15.28 1.76 18.86
CA ASN A 170 -15.35 3.20 18.98
C ASN A 170 -14.13 3.91 18.32
N ALA A 171 -14.13 5.25 18.24
CA ALA A 171 -13.08 6.02 17.61
C ALA A 171 -11.71 5.83 18.29
N THR A 172 -11.68 5.75 19.62
CA THR A 172 -10.45 5.55 20.39
C THR A 172 -9.85 4.16 20.15
N GLU A 173 -10.66 3.11 20.20
CA GLU A 173 -10.23 1.74 19.88
C GLU A 173 -9.71 1.64 18.45
N THR A 174 -10.40 2.26 17.50
CA THR A 174 -9.99 2.32 16.10
C THR A 174 -8.65 3.05 15.95
N SER A 175 -8.44 4.17 16.67
CA SER A 175 -7.17 4.90 16.70
C SER A 175 -6.00 4.00 17.15
N VAL A 176 -6.19 3.26 18.25
CA VAL A 176 -5.17 2.31 18.75
C VAL A 176 -4.86 1.23 17.73
N LEU A 177 -5.85 0.74 16.99
CA LEU A 177 -5.65 -0.25 15.92
C LEU A 177 -4.93 0.32 14.70
N PHE A 178 -5.10 1.60 14.38
CA PHE A 178 -4.36 2.21 13.26
C PHE A 178 -2.87 2.37 13.58
N ALA A 179 -2.51 2.81 14.78
CA ALA A 179 -1.13 3.11 15.14
C ALA A 179 -0.38 1.91 15.73
N GLY A 180 -0.95 1.26 16.74
CA GLY A 180 -0.26 0.28 17.56
C GLY A 180 0.26 -0.94 16.78
N PRO A 181 -0.58 -1.66 16.03
CA PRO A 181 -0.16 -2.83 15.27
C PRO A 181 0.90 -2.51 14.21
N VAL A 182 0.82 -1.33 13.59
CA VAL A 182 1.78 -0.92 12.56
C VAL A 182 3.15 -0.66 13.19
N VAL A 183 3.21 0.08 14.28
CA VAL A 183 4.46 0.32 15.02
C VAL A 183 5.07 -1.00 15.47
N ALA A 184 4.27 -1.89 16.07
CA ALA A 184 4.72 -3.21 16.50
C ALA A 184 5.26 -4.04 15.31
N ALA A 185 4.54 -4.08 14.19
CA ALA A 185 4.94 -4.82 13.00
C ALA A 185 6.25 -4.29 12.41
N VAL A 186 6.41 -2.96 12.31
CA VAL A 186 7.64 -2.34 11.79
C VAL A 186 8.84 -2.70 12.67
N ILE A 187 8.71 -2.62 14.00
CA ILE A 187 9.79 -2.98 14.93
C ILE A 187 10.15 -4.46 14.80
N ILE A 188 9.15 -5.35 14.79
CA ILE A 188 9.38 -6.80 14.68
C ILE A 188 10.07 -7.11 13.34
N VAL A 189 9.57 -6.55 12.24
CA VAL A 189 10.18 -6.77 10.91
C VAL A 189 11.60 -6.23 10.85
N ALA A 190 11.87 -5.03 11.41
CA ALA A 190 13.21 -4.46 11.44
C ALA A 190 14.22 -5.37 12.16
N VAL A 191 13.81 -5.97 13.29
CA VAL A 191 14.65 -6.91 14.06
C VAL A 191 14.79 -8.26 13.35
N CYS A 192 13.68 -8.80 12.83
CA CYS A 192 13.65 -10.16 12.29
C CYS A 192 14.05 -10.27 10.81
N SER A 193 13.98 -9.19 10.02
CA SER A 193 14.21 -9.24 8.56
C SER A 193 15.60 -9.76 8.19
N GLY A 194 16.63 -9.36 8.94
CA GLY A 194 18.00 -9.84 8.71
C GLY A 194 18.14 -11.35 8.91
N TYR A 195 17.45 -11.91 9.91
CA TYR A 195 17.42 -13.34 10.16
C TYR A 195 16.58 -14.07 9.10
N LEU A 196 15.39 -13.57 8.80
CA LEU A 196 14.48 -14.16 7.81
C LEU A 196 15.11 -14.23 6.41
N ASN A 197 15.83 -13.19 6.00
CA ASN A 197 16.54 -13.17 4.71
C ASN A 197 17.74 -14.11 4.64
N ARG A 198 18.28 -14.58 5.79
CA ARG A 198 19.33 -15.60 5.82
C ARG A 198 18.76 -17.02 5.77
N VAL A 199 17.57 -17.23 6.35
CA VAL A 199 16.95 -18.55 6.47
C VAL A 199 16.09 -18.88 5.26
N PHE A 200 15.39 -17.90 4.70
CA PHE A 200 14.46 -18.09 3.59
C PHE A 200 14.96 -17.40 2.32
N GLU A 201 14.84 -18.10 1.20
CA GLU A 201 14.95 -17.46 -0.11
C GLU A 201 13.78 -16.48 -0.33
N LYS A 202 14.00 -15.43 -1.12
CA LYS A 202 12.99 -14.39 -1.42
C LYS A 202 11.64 -14.97 -1.89
N GLN A 203 11.69 -16.02 -2.71
CA GLN A 203 10.49 -16.72 -3.19
C GLN A 203 9.78 -17.49 -2.08
N GLN A 204 10.55 -18.16 -1.21
CA GLN A 204 9.99 -18.88 -0.07
C GLN A 204 9.32 -17.92 0.90
N LEU A 205 9.96 -16.77 1.18
CA LEU A 205 9.40 -15.71 2.01
C LEU A 205 8.10 -15.15 1.41
N LEU A 206 8.08 -14.92 0.09
CA LEU A 206 6.89 -14.47 -0.63
C LEU A 206 5.73 -15.48 -0.50
N ARG A 207 5.99 -16.77 -0.70
CA ARG A 207 4.99 -17.85 -0.57
C ARG A 207 4.50 -18.00 0.87
N LEU A 208 5.40 -17.96 1.83
CA LEU A 208 5.08 -18.06 3.25
C LEU A 208 4.19 -16.91 3.70
N THR A 209 4.52 -15.67 3.32
CA THR A 209 3.71 -14.50 3.67
C THR A 209 2.34 -14.52 3.03
N CYS A 210 2.21 -15.01 1.79
CA CYS A 210 0.90 -15.20 1.15
C CYS A 210 0.07 -16.25 1.90
N LEU A 211 0.67 -17.41 2.23
CA LEU A 211 -0.01 -18.49 2.96
C LEU A 211 -0.49 -18.03 4.34
N LEU A 212 0.40 -17.40 5.12
CA LEU A 212 0.07 -16.90 6.45
C LEU A 212 -0.99 -15.81 6.41
N THR A 213 -1.00 -14.97 5.36
CA THR A 213 -2.08 -13.99 5.15
C THR A 213 -3.41 -14.67 4.89
N ILE A 214 -3.47 -15.71 4.06
CA ILE A 214 -4.70 -16.49 3.82
C ILE A 214 -5.22 -17.08 5.13
N ILE A 215 -4.36 -17.74 5.90
CA ILE A 215 -4.73 -18.31 7.20
C ILE A 215 -5.25 -17.21 8.13
N ASN A 216 -4.57 -16.06 8.18
CA ASN A 216 -4.94 -14.94 9.03
C ASN A 216 -6.28 -14.32 8.67
N LEU A 217 -6.69 -14.35 7.40
CA LEU A 217 -8.00 -13.87 6.94
C LEU A 217 -9.13 -14.87 7.25
N LEU A 218 -8.83 -16.17 7.41
CA LEU A 218 -9.81 -17.23 7.52
C LEU A 218 -10.18 -17.63 8.96
N TRP A 219 -9.55 -17.06 9.99
CA TRP A 219 -9.85 -17.51 11.36
C TRP A 219 -10.75 -16.55 12.15
N LEU A 220 -10.39 -15.28 12.29
CA LEU A 220 -11.05 -14.38 13.24
C LEU A 220 -12.44 -13.96 12.79
N THR A 221 -12.57 -13.53 11.52
CA THR A 221 -13.85 -13.07 10.96
C THR A 221 -14.90 -14.19 10.90
N PRO A 222 -14.59 -15.42 10.43
CA PRO A 222 -15.52 -16.53 10.50
C PRO A 222 -15.95 -16.91 11.93
N LEU A 223 -15.05 -16.87 12.91
CA LEU A 223 -15.40 -17.12 14.32
C LEU A 223 -16.47 -16.13 14.84
N LYS A 224 -16.34 -14.85 14.46
CA LYS A 224 -17.33 -13.83 14.79
C LYS A 224 -18.67 -14.10 14.09
N LEU A 225 -18.66 -14.44 12.80
CA LEU A 225 -19.86 -14.76 12.03
C LEU A 225 -20.63 -15.96 12.59
N LEU A 226 -19.92 -16.95 13.10
CA LEU A 226 -20.50 -18.15 13.73
C LEU A 226 -21.00 -17.89 15.16
N GLY A 227 -20.82 -16.65 15.69
CA GLY A 227 -21.26 -16.31 17.05
C GLY A 227 -20.40 -16.92 18.15
N LEU A 228 -19.17 -17.36 17.82
CA LEU A 228 -18.25 -17.98 18.79
C LEU A 228 -17.45 -16.96 19.60
N LEU A 229 -17.53 -15.68 19.21
CA LEU A 229 -16.87 -14.58 19.91
C LEU A 229 -17.90 -13.68 20.58
N PRO A 230 -17.68 -13.26 21.84
CA PRO A 230 -18.56 -12.32 22.51
C PRO A 230 -18.47 -10.93 21.85
N ASP A 231 -19.56 -10.14 21.96
CA ASP A 231 -19.54 -8.76 21.52
C ASP A 231 -18.77 -7.88 22.53
N ASN A 232 -17.97 -6.94 22.02
CA ASN A 232 -17.28 -5.87 22.78
C ASN A 232 -16.54 -6.34 24.04
N SER A 233 -15.81 -7.45 23.99
CA SER A 233 -14.94 -7.87 25.07
C SER A 233 -13.50 -7.43 24.82
N THR A 234 -12.76 -7.15 25.89
CA THR A 234 -11.31 -6.86 25.84
C THR A 234 -10.54 -7.97 25.11
N LEU A 235 -10.99 -9.22 25.27
CA LEU A 235 -10.41 -10.37 24.55
C LEU A 235 -10.57 -10.20 23.04
N VAL A 236 -11.76 -9.83 22.55
CA VAL A 236 -12.00 -9.63 21.11
C VAL A 236 -11.16 -8.51 20.58
N PHE A 237 -11.03 -7.40 21.32
CA PHE A 237 -10.14 -6.29 20.92
C PHE A 237 -8.67 -6.75 20.79
N ILE A 238 -8.16 -7.51 21.75
CA ILE A 238 -6.80 -8.08 21.69
C ILE A 238 -6.63 -9.00 20.47
N LEU A 239 -7.63 -9.82 20.16
CA LEU A 239 -7.59 -10.70 19.01
C LEU A 239 -7.59 -9.91 17.68
N ILE A 240 -8.40 -8.85 17.58
CA ILE A 240 -8.41 -7.96 16.41
C ILE A 240 -7.04 -7.27 16.27
N TYR A 241 -6.48 -6.76 17.38
CA TYR A 241 -5.17 -6.12 17.40
C TYR A 241 -4.06 -7.08 16.92
N ALA A 242 -4.03 -8.29 17.45
CA ALA A 242 -3.07 -9.32 17.06
C ALA A 242 -3.25 -9.72 15.57
N ASN A 243 -4.49 -9.94 15.14
CA ASN A 243 -4.80 -10.26 13.75
C ASN A 243 -4.32 -9.17 12.79
N TRP A 244 -4.58 -7.89 13.12
CA TRP A 244 -4.13 -6.76 12.31
C TRP A 244 -2.61 -6.59 12.33
N ALA A 245 -1.94 -6.77 13.47
CA ALA A 245 -0.49 -6.74 13.59
C ALA A 245 0.17 -7.81 12.70
N ILE A 246 -0.35 -9.04 12.72
CA ILE A 246 0.11 -10.12 11.84
C ILE A 246 -0.10 -9.74 10.37
N GLN A 247 -1.26 -9.19 10.03
CA GLN A 247 -1.58 -8.77 8.65
C GLN A 247 -0.60 -7.72 8.13
N VAL A 248 -0.30 -6.69 8.94
CA VAL A 248 0.65 -5.63 8.59
C VAL A 248 2.06 -6.20 8.47
N MET A 249 2.49 -7.04 9.41
CA MET A 249 3.81 -7.69 9.37
C MET A 249 3.99 -8.52 8.09
N MET A 250 2.99 -9.36 7.73
CA MET A 250 3.05 -10.14 6.50
C MET A 250 3.08 -9.25 5.25
N SER A 251 2.37 -8.12 5.27
CA SER A 251 2.36 -7.16 4.17
C SER A 251 3.72 -6.49 3.96
N ILE A 252 4.40 -6.09 5.04
CA ILE A 252 5.73 -5.48 4.96
C ILE A 252 6.77 -6.49 4.46
N LEU A 253 6.77 -7.70 5.02
CA LEU A 253 7.69 -8.77 4.58
C LEU A 253 7.48 -9.13 3.10
N ARG A 254 6.24 -9.22 2.67
CA ARG A 254 5.87 -9.49 1.27
C ARG A 254 6.33 -8.36 0.35
N MET A 255 6.12 -7.09 0.74
CA MET A 255 6.58 -5.93 -0.02
C MET A 255 8.11 -5.95 -0.19
N ILE A 256 8.87 -6.25 0.85
CA ILE A 256 10.33 -6.38 0.79
C ILE A 256 10.74 -7.50 -0.19
N ALA A 257 10.11 -8.68 -0.07
CA ALA A 257 10.39 -9.82 -0.95
C ALA A 257 10.08 -9.50 -2.41
N THR A 258 8.92 -8.88 -2.69
CA THR A 258 8.48 -8.52 -4.05
C THR A 258 9.41 -7.50 -4.69
N GLN A 259 9.78 -6.44 -3.98
CA GLN A 259 10.70 -5.41 -4.50
C GLN A 259 12.09 -5.98 -4.76
N SER A 260 12.56 -6.87 -3.87
CA SER A 260 13.84 -7.55 -4.06
C SER A 260 13.84 -8.50 -5.25
N LEU A 261 12.74 -9.24 -5.47
CA LEU A 261 12.56 -10.09 -6.67
C LEU A 261 12.46 -9.26 -7.94
N LEU A 262 11.79 -8.10 -7.90
CA LEU A 262 11.72 -7.19 -9.05
C LEU A 262 13.12 -6.72 -9.48
N ALA A 263 13.99 -6.38 -8.53
CA ALA A 263 15.38 -6.01 -8.83
C ALA A 263 16.15 -7.17 -9.48
N ASP A 264 15.96 -8.42 -9.00
CA ASP A 264 16.60 -9.59 -9.60
C ASP A 264 16.09 -9.86 -11.04
N ILE A 265 14.81 -9.62 -11.29
CA ILE A 265 14.19 -9.73 -12.62
C ILE A 265 14.71 -8.64 -13.57
N VAL A 266 15.03 -7.45 -13.06
CA VAL A 266 15.72 -6.41 -13.86
C VAL A 266 17.08 -6.91 -14.34
N ASP A 267 17.89 -7.51 -13.46
CA ASP A 267 19.20 -8.06 -13.81
C ASP A 267 19.05 -9.21 -14.86
N GLU A 268 18.06 -10.11 -14.69
CA GLU A 268 17.73 -11.14 -15.68
C GLU A 268 17.35 -10.55 -17.05
N HIS A 269 16.55 -9.49 -17.05
CA HIS A 269 16.14 -8.80 -18.27
C HIS A 269 17.31 -8.11 -18.96
N GLU A 270 18.20 -7.48 -18.21
CA GLU A 270 19.43 -6.86 -18.72
C GLU A 270 20.33 -7.89 -19.37
N LEU A 271 20.54 -9.05 -18.76
CA LEU A 271 21.32 -10.14 -19.33
C LEU A 271 20.73 -10.61 -20.66
N ALA A 272 19.40 -10.75 -20.73
CA ALA A 272 18.71 -11.24 -21.93
C ALA A 272 18.64 -10.22 -23.08
N THR A 273 18.51 -8.92 -22.79
CA THR A 273 18.27 -7.90 -23.79
C THR A 273 19.46 -6.98 -24.06
N GLY A 274 20.44 -6.97 -23.15
CA GLY A 274 21.56 -6.01 -23.18
C GLY A 274 21.20 -4.59 -22.76
N LYS A 275 19.97 -4.35 -22.29
CA LYS A 275 19.49 -3.03 -21.88
C LYS A 275 19.01 -3.06 -20.43
N ARG A 276 19.57 -2.19 -19.59
CA ARG A 276 19.11 -1.98 -18.23
C ARG A 276 17.87 -1.09 -18.22
N GLN A 277 16.69 -1.70 -18.04
CA GLN A 277 15.39 -1.01 -18.07
C GLN A 277 14.74 -0.94 -16.68
N GLU A 278 15.55 -0.73 -15.64
CA GLU A 278 15.11 -0.71 -14.24
C GLU A 278 13.95 0.25 -14.00
N GLY A 279 14.09 1.51 -14.39
CA GLY A 279 13.06 2.54 -14.19
C GLY A 279 11.72 2.19 -14.85
N VAL A 280 11.75 1.64 -16.08
CA VAL A 280 10.54 1.22 -16.81
C VAL A 280 9.84 0.06 -16.11
N MET A 281 10.59 -0.95 -15.64
CA MET A 281 10.03 -2.13 -14.98
C MET A 281 9.42 -1.78 -13.62
N PHE A 282 10.12 -0.98 -12.80
CA PHE A 282 9.56 -0.51 -11.53
C PHE A 282 8.32 0.36 -11.75
N ALA A 283 8.37 1.31 -12.69
CA ALA A 283 7.22 2.16 -13.00
C ALA A 283 6.01 1.34 -13.48
N ALA A 284 6.22 0.34 -14.34
CA ALA A 284 5.17 -0.54 -14.83
C ALA A 284 4.54 -1.37 -13.69
N ALA A 285 5.34 -1.94 -12.79
CA ALA A 285 4.85 -2.71 -11.65
C ALA A 285 4.03 -1.83 -10.71
N PHE A 286 4.55 -0.68 -10.29
CA PHE A 286 3.84 0.26 -9.41
C PHE A 286 2.58 0.83 -10.04
N PHE A 287 2.61 1.20 -11.33
CA PHE A 287 1.43 1.68 -12.04
C PHE A 287 0.34 0.60 -12.08
N SER A 288 0.70 -0.62 -12.41
CA SER A 288 -0.25 -1.74 -12.51
C SER A 288 -0.93 -2.01 -11.16
N ALA A 289 -0.18 -2.04 -10.07
CA ALA A 289 -0.72 -2.21 -8.72
C ALA A 289 -1.64 -1.06 -8.31
N LYS A 290 -1.25 0.19 -8.61
CA LYS A 290 -2.06 1.39 -8.34
C LYS A 290 -3.34 1.43 -9.17
N PHE A 291 -3.27 1.07 -10.45
CA PHE A 291 -4.42 1.02 -11.33
C PHE A 291 -5.48 0.04 -10.81
N ILE A 292 -5.09 -1.16 -10.44
CA ILE A 292 -6.02 -2.16 -9.89
C ILE A 292 -6.51 -1.78 -8.48
N SER A 293 -5.71 -1.09 -7.67
CA SER A 293 -6.22 -0.58 -6.38
C SER A 293 -7.39 0.39 -6.58
N GLY A 294 -7.36 1.19 -7.66
CA GLY A 294 -8.48 2.05 -8.05
C GLY A 294 -9.78 1.27 -8.30
N PHE A 295 -9.70 0.11 -8.94
CA PHE A 295 -10.86 -0.78 -9.09
C PHE A 295 -11.35 -1.33 -7.75
N GLY A 296 -10.47 -1.59 -6.80
CA GLY A 296 -10.84 -1.99 -5.45
C GLY A 296 -11.72 -0.94 -4.76
N TYR A 297 -11.38 0.34 -4.88
CA TYR A 297 -12.22 1.45 -4.39
C TYR A 297 -13.58 1.50 -5.10
N LEU A 298 -13.57 1.31 -6.42
CA LEU A 298 -14.78 1.39 -7.25
C LEU A 298 -15.76 0.26 -6.95
N VAL A 299 -15.29 -0.94 -6.62
CA VAL A 299 -16.12 -2.10 -6.29
C VAL A 299 -16.71 -2.01 -4.88
N ALA A 300 -16.01 -1.35 -3.96
CA ALA A 300 -16.42 -1.30 -2.55
C ALA A 300 -17.75 -0.56 -2.33
N GLY A 301 -18.01 0.54 -3.06
CA GLY A 301 -19.29 1.27 -2.96
C GLY A 301 -20.49 0.42 -3.36
N PRO A 302 -20.59 -0.07 -4.61
CA PRO A 302 -21.65 -0.95 -5.05
C PRO A 302 -21.81 -2.22 -4.19
N PHE A 303 -20.71 -2.70 -3.59
CA PHE A 303 -20.78 -3.82 -2.65
C PHE A 303 -21.53 -3.43 -1.38
N LEU A 304 -21.31 -2.22 -0.82
CA LEU A 304 -22.02 -1.74 0.35
C LEU A 304 -23.53 -1.58 0.06
N ASP A 305 -23.86 -1.07 -1.13
CA ASP A 305 -25.26 -0.97 -1.59
C ASP A 305 -25.90 -2.37 -1.73
N LEU A 306 -25.16 -3.33 -2.32
CA LEU A 306 -25.64 -4.71 -2.51
C LEU A 306 -25.96 -5.41 -1.19
N ILE A 307 -25.16 -5.19 -0.15
CA ILE A 307 -25.43 -5.76 1.18
C ILE A 307 -26.47 -4.96 1.97
N GLY A 308 -26.92 -3.80 1.47
CA GLY A 308 -27.96 -2.97 2.06
C GLY A 308 -27.48 -2.13 3.25
N LEU A 309 -26.24 -1.64 3.22
CA LEU A 309 -25.76 -0.69 4.22
C LEU A 309 -26.27 0.72 3.87
N GLU A 310 -27.26 1.20 4.61
CA GLU A 310 -27.79 2.53 4.45
C GLU A 310 -26.86 3.58 5.08
N ALA A 311 -26.79 4.77 4.46
CA ALA A 311 -26.01 5.89 4.99
C ALA A 311 -26.59 6.39 6.32
N GLY A 312 -25.72 6.62 7.32
CA GLY A 312 -26.12 7.19 8.61
C GLY A 312 -26.72 6.20 9.62
N VAL A 313 -26.80 4.91 9.30
CA VAL A 313 -27.23 3.87 10.27
C VAL A 313 -26.27 3.81 11.45
N GLN A 314 -26.81 3.69 12.66
CA GLN A 314 -25.99 3.49 13.85
C GLN A 314 -25.42 2.07 13.91
N PRO A 315 -24.22 1.88 14.48
CA PRO A 315 -23.55 0.56 14.53
C PRO A 315 -24.38 -0.56 15.22
N GLY A 316 -25.35 -0.19 16.06
CA GLY A 316 -26.27 -1.12 16.75
C GLY A 316 -27.41 -1.62 15.88
N ASP A 317 -27.83 -0.86 14.87
CA ASP A 317 -29.07 -1.08 14.09
C ASP A 317 -28.82 -1.74 12.73
N VAL A 318 -27.61 -2.23 12.51
CA VAL A 318 -27.19 -2.82 11.22
C VAL A 318 -27.82 -4.20 11.04
N SER A 319 -28.38 -4.46 9.85
CA SER A 319 -28.99 -5.73 9.53
C SER A 319 -27.99 -6.89 9.55
N ARG A 320 -28.50 -8.10 9.82
CA ARG A 320 -27.67 -9.32 9.81
C ARG A 320 -27.03 -9.57 8.45
N THR A 321 -27.69 -9.20 7.37
CA THR A 321 -27.18 -9.32 6.00
C THR A 321 -25.91 -8.48 5.80
N VAL A 322 -25.90 -7.22 6.30
CA VAL A 322 -24.73 -6.34 6.24
C VAL A 322 -23.56 -6.92 7.03
N LEU A 323 -23.81 -7.43 8.25
CA LEU A 323 -22.76 -8.05 9.06
C LEU A 323 -22.13 -9.26 8.36
N TRP A 324 -22.98 -10.13 7.78
CA TRP A 324 -22.49 -11.28 7.02
C TRP A 324 -21.73 -10.85 5.76
N GLY A 325 -22.23 -9.85 5.02
CA GLY A 325 -21.56 -9.31 3.83
C GLY A 325 -20.18 -8.76 4.15
N LEU A 326 -20.07 -7.87 5.15
CA LEU A 326 -18.79 -7.31 5.59
C LEU A 326 -17.82 -8.39 6.07
N GLY A 327 -18.30 -9.33 6.88
CA GLY A 327 -17.47 -10.42 7.39
C GLY A 327 -16.99 -11.35 6.27
N LEU A 328 -17.85 -11.70 5.32
CA LEU A 328 -17.48 -12.57 4.20
C LEU A 328 -16.47 -11.91 3.25
N ILE A 329 -16.63 -10.63 2.92
CA ILE A 329 -15.69 -9.95 2.02
C ILE A 329 -14.33 -9.76 2.68
N MET A 330 -14.30 -9.26 3.94
CA MET A 330 -13.06 -8.91 4.64
C MET A 330 -12.29 -10.12 5.20
N GLY A 331 -12.90 -11.28 5.26
CA GLY A 331 -12.26 -12.54 5.62
C GLY A 331 -12.11 -13.48 4.41
N PRO A 332 -13.05 -14.42 4.22
CA PRO A 332 -12.97 -15.42 3.14
C PRO A 332 -12.86 -14.82 1.74
N GLY A 333 -13.53 -13.70 1.46
CA GLY A 333 -13.49 -13.03 0.16
C GLY A 333 -12.08 -12.57 -0.21
N LEU A 334 -11.44 -11.82 0.68
CA LEU A 334 -10.04 -11.41 0.48
C LEU A 334 -9.10 -12.61 0.45
N ALA A 335 -9.36 -13.66 1.23
CA ALA A 335 -8.57 -14.90 1.20
C ALA A 335 -8.65 -15.60 -0.17
N LEU A 336 -9.83 -15.62 -0.82
CA LEU A 336 -9.99 -16.14 -2.18
C LEU A 336 -9.18 -15.32 -3.20
N ILE A 337 -9.23 -13.98 -3.13
CA ILE A 337 -8.42 -13.13 -4.01
C ILE A 337 -6.93 -13.37 -3.76
N MET A 338 -6.53 -13.62 -2.50
CA MET A 338 -5.15 -13.87 -2.11
C MET A 338 -4.58 -15.19 -2.68
N LEU A 339 -5.43 -16.11 -3.19
CA LEU A 339 -4.99 -17.28 -3.92
C LEU A 339 -4.29 -16.92 -5.24
N VAL A 340 -4.63 -15.79 -5.86
CA VAL A 340 -3.99 -15.32 -7.10
C VAL A 340 -2.50 -14.98 -6.85
N PRO A 341 -2.14 -14.07 -5.92
CA PRO A 341 -0.74 -13.82 -5.62
C PRO A 341 -0.01 -15.07 -5.11
N MET A 342 -0.67 -15.92 -4.33
CA MET A 342 -0.11 -17.20 -3.92
C MET A 342 0.24 -18.08 -5.11
N TRP A 343 -0.67 -18.26 -6.06
CA TRP A 343 -0.44 -19.05 -7.28
C TRP A 343 0.65 -18.43 -8.15
N MET A 344 0.65 -17.11 -8.36
CA MET A 344 1.67 -16.42 -9.14
C MET A 344 3.07 -16.56 -8.50
N SER A 345 3.17 -16.57 -7.17
CA SER A 345 4.43 -16.74 -6.46
C SER A 345 5.12 -18.09 -6.76
N PHE A 346 4.36 -19.13 -7.12
CA PHE A 346 4.92 -20.41 -7.59
C PHE A 346 5.40 -20.36 -9.04
N LYS A 347 4.88 -19.45 -9.85
CA LYS A 347 5.29 -19.28 -11.26
C LYS A 347 6.55 -18.43 -11.42
N VAL A 348 6.81 -17.52 -10.49
CA VAL A 348 8.06 -16.77 -10.46
C VAL A 348 9.20 -17.75 -10.18
N ASN A 349 10.14 -17.87 -11.11
CA ASN A 349 11.28 -18.79 -10.99
C ASN A 349 12.60 -18.01 -10.98
N MET A 350 13.03 -17.60 -9.79
CA MET A 350 14.24 -16.82 -9.57
C MET A 350 14.95 -17.34 -8.30
N SER A 351 15.59 -18.50 -8.43
CA SER A 351 16.35 -19.11 -7.32
C SER A 351 17.61 -18.30 -6.99
N HIS A 352 18.11 -18.41 -5.78
CA HIS A 352 19.35 -17.75 -5.35
C HIS A 352 20.54 -18.15 -6.26
N ALA A 353 20.65 -19.42 -6.64
CA ALA A 353 21.68 -19.89 -7.56
C ALA A 353 21.55 -19.29 -8.96
N GLY A 354 20.31 -19.16 -9.47
CA GLY A 354 20.02 -18.50 -10.75
C GLY A 354 20.42 -17.02 -10.73
N GLN A 355 20.11 -16.31 -9.63
CA GLN A 355 20.49 -14.91 -9.45
C GLN A 355 22.01 -14.72 -9.44
N LEU A 356 22.75 -15.57 -8.73
CA LEU A 356 24.22 -15.52 -8.71
C LEU A 356 24.80 -15.73 -10.11
N ALA A 357 24.27 -16.68 -10.87
CA ALA A 357 24.70 -16.93 -12.25
C ALA A 357 24.46 -15.72 -13.16
N VAL A 358 23.28 -15.07 -13.03
CA VAL A 358 22.95 -13.84 -13.78
C VAL A 358 23.94 -12.70 -13.45
N ARG A 359 24.22 -12.47 -12.18
CA ARG A 359 25.19 -11.44 -11.75
C ARG A 359 26.61 -11.73 -12.22
N GLN A 360 27.07 -12.98 -12.16
CA GLN A 360 28.39 -13.36 -12.69
C GLN A 360 28.48 -13.10 -14.19
N ALA A 361 27.46 -13.50 -14.96
CA ALA A 361 27.42 -13.27 -16.40
C ALA A 361 27.42 -11.78 -16.78
N LEU A 362 26.70 -10.93 -16.00
CA LEU A 362 26.72 -9.47 -16.19
C LEU A 362 28.10 -8.88 -15.88
N THR A 363 28.76 -9.33 -14.81
CA THR A 363 30.12 -8.89 -14.45
C THR A 363 31.15 -9.28 -15.53
N GLU A 364 31.11 -10.50 -16.03
CA GLU A 364 31.99 -10.97 -17.12
C GLU A 364 31.78 -10.16 -18.40
N ARG A 365 30.52 -9.81 -18.70
CA ARG A 365 30.18 -8.97 -19.86
C ARG A 365 30.74 -7.55 -19.72
N ALA A 366 30.65 -6.95 -18.54
CA ALA A 366 31.21 -5.62 -18.26
C ALA A 366 32.74 -5.62 -18.43
N ILE A 367 33.45 -6.62 -17.91
CA ILE A 367 34.91 -6.75 -18.05
C ILE A 367 35.33 -6.87 -19.53
N ARG A 368 34.56 -7.63 -20.32
CA ARG A 368 34.86 -7.78 -21.77
C ARG A 368 34.63 -6.48 -22.55
N SER A 369 33.62 -5.68 -22.18
CA SER A 369 33.35 -4.39 -22.83
C SER A 369 34.42 -3.33 -22.52
N ASP A 370 35.01 -3.39 -21.31
CA ASP A 370 36.09 -2.47 -20.91
C ASP A 370 37.45 -2.85 -21.50
N SER A 371 37.60 -4.09 -21.99
CA SER A 371 38.82 -4.61 -22.61
C SER A 371 38.85 -4.51 -24.13
N SER A 372 37.76 -4.11 -24.77
CA SER A 372 37.60 -3.89 -26.21
C SER A 372 37.59 -2.40 -26.59
#